data_867ffcb0bd9194335559de4a8b24e3ec
#
_entry.id   867ffcb0bd9194335559de4a8b24e3ec
#
_cell.length_a   1.000
_cell.length_b   1.000
_cell.length_c   1.000
_cell.angle_alpha   90.00
_cell.angle_beta   90.00
_cell.angle_gamma   90.00
#
_symmetry.space_group_name_H-M   'P 1'
#
loop_
_entity.id
_entity.type
_entity.pdbx_description
1 polymer ?
#
loop_
_entity_poly.entity_id
_entity_poly.type
_entity_poly.pdbx_seq_one_letter_code
_entity_poly.pdbx_strand_id
1 'polypeptide(L)'
;MRKRFRLILAAAAAASLLLSGCGGSTSGDGSDVQTGTDTSGFLVVPLVADIQTADVHKTTKDYEIPLNIYDRLVDIEVKEDGSSEIVPSLAESWEISGDALTYTFHLRQGVKFHNGEELTADDVEYSFTRQLSVEGAVNTDFLAQIKGASQLLEGTADQLEGFETVDDYTFTITLSEPYAGFLACLSTPGCSIYNREATEAAGDQFGLDPSVTVETGPFRLTDWTINDQLVLTRYEDYWKGPSELPGVVIRIVPDTETQRMMFESGELDVVDLDYLPDAVDDFTTRYPDQIVSGPRVGTTYFTMNQNIEPFQDVRVRKAVQMAIDRQAILDALYGGRGQVENGIYPHGLYGFNSSLPEITYDPEEAKALLAEAGYANGFEMQIAADSSASDATNQALEIIQAQLGEIGIQAEIQNMDESTWLATRNSGEMGSFMSTWTADYNDPDNFIYTFFGTPENTKLRSLNYSDTEVMERVQKARTIVDADERIAEYQALEEKIVTEDAAWVPMYSRTHSFAVSKRVQGFEVPWNGLSDCYFYGLSLSE
;
A
#
# COMPACT_ATOMS: atom_id res chain seq x y z
N MET A 1 26.76 -48.86 -22.19
CA MET A 1 27.47 -49.85 -21.34
C MET A 1 26.81 -49.90 -19.98
N ARG A 2 26.39 -51.08 -19.60
CA ARG A 2 25.66 -51.41 -18.35
C ARG A 2 26.62 -51.39 -17.14
N LYS A 3 26.09 -51.00 -15.91
CA LYS A 3 26.29 -51.66 -14.60
C LYS A 3 25.60 -50.81 -13.55
N ARG A 4 24.42 -51.21 -13.02
CA ARG A 4 24.08 -52.13 -11.92
C ARG A 4 24.29 -51.52 -10.54
N PHE A 5 23.16 -51.17 -9.93
CA PHE A 5 22.52 -51.63 -8.69
C PHE A 5 23.42 -52.03 -7.51
N ARG A 6 23.17 -51.46 -6.33
CA ARG A 6 23.00 -52.18 -5.06
C ARG A 6 22.18 -51.38 -4.03
N LEU A 7 20.98 -51.92 -3.73
CA LEU A 7 20.21 -51.69 -2.52
C LEU A 7 20.95 -52.31 -1.34
N ILE A 8 20.84 -51.68 -0.14
CA ILE A 8 20.89 -52.38 1.17
C ILE A 8 19.77 -51.83 2.04
N LEU A 9 18.80 -52.69 2.33
CA LEU A 9 17.83 -52.62 3.42
C LEU A 9 18.51 -53.10 4.69
N ALA A 10 18.25 -52.46 5.83
CA ALA A 10 18.28 -53.14 7.12
C ALA A 10 17.28 -52.48 8.09
N ALA A 11 16.49 -53.33 8.71
CA ALA A 11 15.28 -53.08 9.48
C ALA A 11 15.54 -52.85 10.97
N ALA A 12 14.58 -52.17 11.55
CA ALA A 12 13.93 -52.22 12.87
C ALA A 12 14.59 -52.93 14.05
N ALA A 13 14.56 -52.28 15.24
CA ALA A 13 14.09 -52.90 16.50
C ALA A 13 13.71 -51.85 17.54
N ALA A 14 12.48 -51.93 18.00
CA ALA A 14 11.93 -51.26 19.17
C ALA A 14 12.43 -51.95 20.47
N ALA A 15 12.64 -51.17 21.54
CA ALA A 15 12.56 -51.70 22.91
C ALA A 15 12.25 -50.54 23.88
N SER A 16 11.08 -50.60 24.43
CA SER A 16 10.60 -49.92 25.62
C SER A 16 11.32 -50.45 26.90
N LEU A 17 11.67 -49.56 27.83
CA LEU A 17 11.85 -49.92 29.23
C LEU A 17 11.58 -48.70 30.13
N LEU A 18 10.48 -48.83 30.89
CA LEU A 18 10.20 -48.08 32.10
C LEU A 18 11.16 -48.52 33.20
N LEU A 19 11.65 -47.58 34.02
CA LEU A 19 11.81 -47.83 35.47
C LEU A 19 12.13 -46.52 36.23
N SER A 20 11.34 -46.29 37.22
CA SER A 20 11.38 -45.29 38.26
C SER A 20 12.63 -45.44 39.17
N GLY A 21 13.15 -44.32 39.67
CA GLY A 21 14.13 -44.29 40.75
C GLY A 21 14.27 -42.90 41.36
N CYS A 22 13.82 -42.78 42.62
CA CYS A 22 13.95 -41.60 43.46
C CYS A 22 15.37 -41.25 43.86
N GLY A 23 15.63 -39.96 44.05
CA GLY A 23 16.40 -39.45 45.19
C GLY A 23 17.78 -38.88 44.85
N GLY A 24 17.98 -37.59 45.13
CA GLY A 24 19.28 -36.98 45.27
C GLY A 24 19.31 -35.49 44.90
N SER A 25 19.02 -34.64 45.88
CA SER A 25 19.23 -33.20 45.80
C SER A 25 20.69 -32.83 45.65
N THR A 26 21.07 -32.18 44.56
CA THR A 26 22.23 -31.29 44.52
C THR A 26 21.81 -30.02 43.79
N SER A 27 21.83 -28.91 44.52
CA SER A 27 21.72 -27.55 44.04
C SER A 27 22.79 -27.25 43.00
N GLY A 28 22.35 -27.14 41.75
CA GLY A 28 23.12 -26.58 40.66
C GLY A 28 22.29 -25.41 40.12
N ASP A 29 22.81 -24.23 40.40
CA ASP A 29 22.32 -22.96 39.86
C ASP A 29 22.50 -22.99 38.32
N GLY A 30 21.44 -23.34 37.66
CA GLY A 30 21.30 -23.26 36.20
C GLY A 30 20.11 -22.34 35.94
N SER A 31 20.37 -21.06 35.88
CA SER A 31 19.42 -20.10 35.38
C SER A 31 19.19 -20.42 33.90
N ASP A 32 18.18 -21.23 33.61
CA ASP A 32 17.47 -21.17 32.34
C ASP A 32 16.82 -19.78 32.29
N VAL A 33 17.52 -18.84 31.67
CA VAL A 33 16.95 -17.57 31.27
C VAL A 33 15.97 -17.93 30.15
N GLN A 34 14.73 -18.18 30.49
CA GLN A 34 13.61 -18.08 29.56
C GLN A 34 13.51 -16.60 29.19
N THR A 35 14.17 -16.21 28.10
CA THR A 35 14.11 -14.85 27.51
C THR A 35 12.90 -14.73 26.58
N GLY A 36 11.75 -15.23 26.95
CA GLY A 36 10.50 -14.97 26.25
C GLY A 36 9.82 -13.76 26.89
N THR A 37 9.49 -12.76 26.11
CA THR A 37 8.62 -11.67 26.54
C THR A 37 7.29 -12.25 27.00
N ASP A 38 6.79 -11.86 28.18
CA ASP A 38 5.43 -12.21 28.60
C ASP A 38 4.45 -11.43 27.72
N THR A 39 3.79 -12.14 26.81
CA THR A 39 2.81 -11.58 25.86
C THR A 39 1.38 -11.71 26.34
N SER A 40 1.18 -12.10 27.61
CA SER A 40 -0.15 -12.12 28.20
C SER A 40 -0.74 -10.71 28.23
N GLY A 41 -1.92 -10.53 27.65
CA GLY A 41 -2.55 -9.21 27.52
C GLY A 41 -2.10 -8.37 26.32
N PHE A 42 -1.32 -8.93 25.39
CA PHE A 42 -1.03 -8.27 24.12
C PHE A 42 -2.22 -8.39 23.16
N LEU A 43 -2.30 -7.45 22.24
CA LEU A 43 -3.14 -7.56 21.05
C LEU A 43 -2.57 -8.67 20.16
N VAL A 44 -3.43 -9.49 19.56
CA VAL A 44 -2.99 -10.57 18.65
C VAL A 44 -3.64 -10.37 17.28
N VAL A 45 -2.84 -10.16 16.25
CA VAL A 45 -3.30 -9.97 14.87
C VAL A 45 -2.60 -10.94 13.92
N PRO A 46 -3.20 -11.32 12.78
CA PRO A 46 -2.56 -12.19 11.80
C PRO A 46 -1.86 -11.38 10.71
N LEU A 47 -0.88 -12.02 10.04
CA LEU A 47 -0.45 -11.71 8.68
C LEU A 47 -0.53 -12.98 7.83
N VAL A 48 -0.90 -12.83 6.56
CA VAL A 48 -0.96 -13.96 5.60
C VAL A 48 0.42 -14.43 5.15
N ALA A 49 1.44 -13.59 5.26
CA ALA A 49 2.82 -13.90 4.93
C ALA A 49 3.77 -13.14 5.86
N ASP A 50 4.96 -13.69 6.07
CA ASP A 50 6.00 -13.00 6.82
C ASP A 50 6.52 -11.79 6.04
N ILE A 51 6.96 -10.76 6.76
CA ILE A 51 7.62 -9.61 6.15
C ILE A 51 8.99 -10.01 5.58
N GLN A 52 9.44 -9.28 4.58
CA GLN A 52 10.79 -9.48 4.03
C GLN A 52 11.84 -8.70 4.83
N THR A 53 11.47 -7.52 5.29
CA THR A 53 12.32 -6.62 6.06
C THR A 53 11.48 -5.53 6.74
N ALA A 54 11.94 -5.03 7.88
CA ALA A 54 11.42 -3.82 8.49
C ALA A 54 12.12 -2.53 7.96
N ASP A 55 13.07 -2.66 7.02
CA ASP A 55 13.72 -1.53 6.35
C ASP A 55 12.83 -1.00 5.21
N VAL A 56 12.07 0.07 5.46
CA VAL A 56 11.12 0.65 4.48
C VAL A 56 11.79 1.25 3.24
N HIS A 57 13.10 1.48 3.27
CA HIS A 57 13.82 1.90 2.08
C HIS A 57 14.02 0.76 1.08
N LYS A 58 13.76 -0.50 1.48
CA LYS A 58 13.96 -1.71 0.66
C LYS A 58 12.70 -2.53 0.40
N THR A 59 11.52 -2.06 0.83
CA THR A 59 10.25 -2.72 0.57
C THR A 59 9.20 -1.76 0.04
N THR A 60 8.33 -2.24 -0.86
CA THR A 60 7.13 -1.54 -1.36
C THR A 60 5.84 -2.13 -0.77
N LYS A 61 5.97 -3.01 0.19
CA LYS A 61 4.90 -3.72 0.90
C LYS A 61 5.38 -4.01 2.33
N ASP A 62 4.59 -4.74 3.09
CA ASP A 62 4.95 -5.16 4.46
C ASP A 62 5.04 -3.95 5.42
N TYR A 63 4.21 -2.91 5.20
CA TYR A 63 4.25 -1.68 5.99
C TYR A 63 3.61 -1.81 7.37
N GLU A 64 2.98 -2.94 7.68
CA GLU A 64 2.34 -3.23 8.97
C GLU A 64 3.28 -2.95 10.16
N ILE A 65 4.52 -3.47 10.07
CA ILE A 65 5.51 -3.28 11.12
C ILE A 65 6.09 -1.86 11.08
N PRO A 66 6.67 -1.40 9.97
CA PRO A 66 7.28 -0.07 9.88
C PRO A 66 6.37 1.07 10.32
N LEU A 67 5.10 1.06 9.97
CA LEU A 67 4.15 2.10 10.35
C LEU A 67 3.89 2.19 11.86
N ASN A 68 4.18 1.11 12.59
CA ASN A 68 3.99 1.02 14.04
C ASN A 68 5.30 1.16 14.85
N ILE A 69 6.47 1.11 14.19
CA ILE A 69 7.78 1.22 14.86
C ILE A 69 8.57 2.47 14.47
N TYR A 70 8.25 3.14 13.36
CA TYR A 70 8.91 4.39 12.93
C TYR A 70 7.93 5.56 12.89
N ASP A 71 8.46 6.76 13.08
CA ASP A 71 7.76 8.02 12.80
C ASP A 71 8.32 8.71 11.55
N ARG A 72 7.54 9.65 11.03
CA ARG A 72 7.84 10.51 9.87
C ARG A 72 7.82 11.98 10.31
N LEU A 73 8.25 12.88 9.44
CA LEU A 73 8.20 14.32 9.73
C LEU A 73 6.77 14.82 9.91
N VAL A 74 5.88 14.33 9.08
CA VAL A 74 4.45 14.64 9.07
C VAL A 74 3.63 13.36 8.98
N ASP A 75 2.36 13.41 9.33
CA ASP A 75 1.44 12.30 9.30
C ASP A 75 0.12 12.70 8.63
N ILE A 76 -0.78 11.75 8.42
CA ILE A 76 -2.12 11.97 7.89
C ILE A 76 -3.12 11.77 9.02
N GLU A 77 -4.01 12.73 9.23
CA GLU A 77 -5.19 12.58 10.08
C GLU A 77 -6.43 12.47 9.22
N VAL A 78 -7.22 11.40 9.43
CA VAL A 78 -8.51 11.19 8.77
C VAL A 78 -9.60 11.75 9.66
N LYS A 79 -10.48 12.58 9.08
CA LYS A 79 -11.61 13.20 9.77
C LYS A 79 -12.86 12.31 9.71
N GLU A 80 -13.83 12.58 10.58
CA GLU A 80 -15.11 11.86 10.64
C GLU A 80 -15.89 11.88 9.30
N ASP A 81 -15.71 12.90 8.47
CA ASP A 81 -16.33 13.01 7.15
C ASP A 81 -15.57 12.24 6.04
N GLY A 82 -14.49 11.53 6.40
CA GLY A 82 -13.63 10.79 5.48
C GLY A 82 -12.60 11.66 4.75
N SER A 83 -12.61 12.98 4.95
CA SER A 83 -11.52 13.84 4.46
C SER A 83 -10.26 13.63 5.30
N SER A 84 -9.11 14.01 4.77
CA SER A 84 -7.85 13.87 5.48
C SER A 84 -6.98 15.11 5.31
N GLU A 85 -6.10 15.35 6.28
CA GLU A 85 -5.15 16.46 6.24
C GLU A 85 -3.77 16.02 6.73
N ILE A 86 -2.74 16.76 6.28
CA ILE A 86 -1.37 16.58 6.75
C ILE A 86 -1.23 17.27 8.10
N VAL A 87 -0.75 16.52 9.08
CA VAL A 87 -0.57 16.99 10.46
C VAL A 87 0.88 16.88 10.92
N PRO A 88 1.31 17.71 11.89
CA PRO A 88 2.64 17.61 12.49
C PRO A 88 2.89 16.26 13.17
N SER A 89 4.09 15.66 12.90
CA SER A 89 4.59 14.48 13.59
C SER A 89 5.95 14.77 14.22
N LEU A 90 7.07 14.21 13.76
CA LEU A 90 8.41 14.57 14.25
C LEU A 90 8.75 16.05 14.02
N ALA A 91 8.29 16.65 12.92
CA ALA A 91 8.27 18.10 12.77
C ALA A 91 7.06 18.67 13.53
N GLU A 92 7.29 19.61 14.45
CA GLU A 92 6.20 20.30 15.15
C GLU A 92 5.55 21.39 14.30
N SER A 93 6.29 21.91 13.31
CA SER A 93 5.82 22.92 12.35
C SER A 93 6.74 23.00 11.13
N TRP A 94 6.25 23.66 10.09
CA TRP A 94 7.03 24.00 8.91
C TRP A 94 6.57 25.33 8.31
N GLU A 95 7.45 25.94 7.54
CA GLU A 95 7.20 27.15 6.78
C GLU A 95 7.52 26.88 5.30
N ILE A 96 6.73 27.45 4.40
CA ILE A 96 6.93 27.31 2.96
C ILE A 96 7.25 28.70 2.39
N SER A 97 8.34 28.81 1.62
CA SER A 97 8.72 30.05 0.96
C SER A 97 7.66 30.51 -0.04
N GLY A 98 7.60 31.82 -0.33
CA GLY A 98 6.57 32.39 -1.23
C GLY A 98 6.63 31.89 -2.67
N ASP A 99 7.75 31.26 -3.09
CA ASP A 99 7.91 30.60 -4.39
C ASP A 99 7.67 29.07 -4.31
N ALA A 100 7.29 28.58 -3.14
CA ALA A 100 7.05 27.17 -2.85
C ALA A 100 8.23 26.22 -3.15
N LEU A 101 9.45 26.75 -3.18
CA LEU A 101 10.64 25.96 -3.43
C LEU A 101 11.33 25.50 -2.14
N THR A 102 11.24 26.25 -1.05
CA THR A 102 11.95 25.96 0.19
C THR A 102 10.97 25.71 1.33
N TYR A 103 11.14 24.59 1.99
CA TYR A 103 10.43 24.19 3.19
C TYR A 103 11.40 24.27 4.37
N THR A 104 11.08 25.06 5.41
CA THR A 104 11.81 25.10 6.66
C THR A 104 11.06 24.28 7.69
N PHE A 105 11.68 23.24 8.22
CA PHE A 105 11.09 22.36 9.23
C PHE A 105 11.67 22.64 10.61
N HIS A 106 10.82 22.56 11.63
CA HIS A 106 11.20 22.63 13.03
C HIS A 106 10.87 21.30 13.69
N LEU A 107 11.90 20.58 14.15
CA LEU A 107 11.75 19.30 14.83
C LEU A 107 11.30 19.49 16.27
N ARG A 108 10.55 18.53 16.77
CA ARG A 108 10.25 18.41 18.21
C ARG A 108 11.53 18.13 18.97
N GLN A 109 11.80 18.88 20.02
CA GLN A 109 12.94 18.62 20.91
C GLN A 109 12.62 17.49 21.88
N GLY A 110 13.64 16.71 22.26
CA GLY A 110 13.52 15.62 23.23
C GLY A 110 12.89 14.36 22.69
N VAL A 111 12.64 14.24 21.40
CA VAL A 111 12.24 12.97 20.76
C VAL A 111 13.43 12.01 20.81
N LYS A 112 13.21 10.80 21.30
CA LYS A 112 14.26 9.78 21.44
C LYS A 112 14.00 8.59 20.57
N PHE A 113 15.05 8.10 19.96
CA PHE A 113 15.11 6.75 19.42
C PHE A 113 15.03 5.70 20.53
N HIS A 114 14.75 4.46 20.15
CA HIS A 114 14.65 3.35 21.08
C HIS A 114 15.95 3.01 21.82
N ASN A 115 17.11 3.43 21.31
CA ASN A 115 18.40 3.34 22.01
C ASN A 115 18.64 4.46 23.04
N GLY A 116 17.72 5.45 23.10
CA GLY A 116 17.75 6.59 24.02
C GLY A 116 18.47 7.82 23.47
N GLU A 117 19.02 7.77 22.27
CA GLU A 117 19.61 8.93 21.58
C GLU A 117 18.50 9.88 21.11
N GLU A 118 18.80 11.18 21.12
CA GLU A 118 17.86 12.21 20.70
C GLU A 118 17.90 12.38 19.18
N LEU A 119 16.72 12.49 18.57
CA LEU A 119 16.55 12.73 17.14
C LEU A 119 16.96 14.17 16.79
N THR A 120 17.75 14.31 15.73
CA THR A 120 18.23 15.58 15.21
C THR A 120 18.03 15.72 13.69
N ALA A 121 18.31 16.91 13.16
CA ALA A 121 18.27 17.17 11.72
C ALA A 121 19.26 16.29 10.91
N ASP A 122 20.35 15.86 11.53
CA ASP A 122 21.34 14.96 10.89
C ASP A 122 20.75 13.58 10.60
N ASP A 123 19.84 13.09 11.46
CA ASP A 123 19.13 11.82 11.23
C ASP A 123 18.14 11.92 10.07
N VAL A 124 17.52 13.09 9.91
CA VAL A 124 16.61 13.37 8.78
C VAL A 124 17.40 13.42 7.47
N GLU A 125 18.52 14.17 7.44
CA GLU A 125 19.42 14.24 6.28
C GLU A 125 19.90 12.85 5.86
N TYR A 126 20.35 12.08 6.86
CA TYR A 126 20.80 10.70 6.66
C TYR A 126 19.68 9.83 6.06
N SER A 127 18.49 9.87 6.62
CA SER A 127 17.36 9.04 6.19
C SER A 127 16.99 9.31 4.73
N PHE A 128 16.88 10.58 4.33
CA PHE A 128 16.53 10.95 2.97
C PHE A 128 17.65 10.67 1.97
N THR A 129 18.90 10.92 2.36
CA THR A 129 20.07 10.57 1.55
C THR A 129 20.16 9.06 1.34
N ARG A 130 19.92 8.27 2.40
CA ARG A 130 19.93 6.81 2.34
C ARG A 130 18.82 6.26 1.44
N GLN A 131 17.59 6.79 1.55
CA GLN A 131 16.50 6.37 0.69
C GLN A 131 16.79 6.57 -0.80
N LEU A 132 17.53 7.62 -1.15
CA LEU A 132 17.92 7.92 -2.53
C LEU A 132 19.18 7.18 -3.00
N SER A 133 19.96 6.55 -2.12
CA SER A 133 21.29 6.05 -2.46
C SER A 133 21.56 4.59 -2.05
N VAL A 134 20.77 4.00 -1.12
CA VAL A 134 21.03 2.63 -0.67
C VAL A 134 20.77 1.63 -1.80
N GLU A 135 21.60 0.60 -1.90
CA GLU A 135 21.39 -0.46 -2.89
C GLU A 135 20.06 -1.17 -2.67
N GLY A 136 19.26 -1.26 -3.73
CA GLY A 136 17.91 -1.81 -3.69
C GLY A 136 16.86 -0.85 -3.15
N ALA A 137 17.15 0.46 -3.07
CA ALA A 137 16.20 1.47 -2.67
C ALA A 137 14.93 1.45 -3.53
N VAL A 138 13.80 1.59 -2.87
CA VAL A 138 12.46 1.69 -3.48
C VAL A 138 11.76 2.97 -3.01
N ASN A 139 10.65 3.35 -3.66
CA ASN A 139 9.89 4.55 -3.28
C ASN A 139 10.71 5.86 -3.32
N THR A 140 11.73 5.88 -4.16
CA THR A 140 12.65 7.03 -4.30
C THR A 140 11.99 8.25 -4.96
N ASP A 141 10.89 8.04 -5.66
CA ASP A 141 10.06 9.06 -6.30
C ASP A 141 9.42 10.03 -5.29
N PHE A 142 9.18 9.62 -4.04
CA PHE A 142 8.66 10.50 -2.98
C PHE A 142 9.62 11.64 -2.63
N LEU A 143 10.93 11.43 -2.78
CA LEU A 143 11.97 12.44 -2.53
C LEU A 143 12.63 12.99 -3.81
N ALA A 144 12.20 12.51 -4.99
CA ALA A 144 12.82 12.87 -6.26
C ALA A 144 12.72 14.37 -6.61
N GLN A 145 11.80 15.10 -5.97
CA GLN A 145 11.61 16.53 -6.14
C GLN A 145 12.67 17.37 -5.41
N ILE A 146 13.39 16.79 -4.45
CA ILE A 146 14.43 17.50 -3.72
C ILE A 146 15.61 17.78 -4.66
N LYS A 147 16.13 19.00 -4.62
CA LYS A 147 17.29 19.41 -5.41
C LYS A 147 18.49 18.49 -5.13
N GLY A 148 19.08 17.93 -6.17
CA GLY A 148 20.20 16.99 -6.02
C GLY A 148 19.78 15.52 -5.87
N ALA A 149 18.49 15.20 -5.78
CA ALA A 149 18.02 13.81 -5.65
C ALA A 149 18.44 12.95 -6.86
N SER A 150 18.34 13.48 -8.09
CA SER A 150 18.75 12.75 -9.30
C SER A 150 20.23 12.37 -9.28
N GLN A 151 21.11 13.24 -8.77
CA GLN A 151 22.54 12.96 -8.67
C GLN A 151 22.84 11.84 -7.66
N LEU A 152 22.09 11.76 -6.56
CA LEU A 152 22.19 10.65 -5.62
C LEU A 152 21.71 9.33 -6.25
N LEU A 153 20.57 9.35 -6.93
CA LEU A 153 20.04 8.17 -7.65
C LEU A 153 20.99 7.66 -8.74
N GLU A 154 21.69 8.55 -9.41
CA GLU A 154 22.71 8.22 -10.42
C GLU A 154 24.06 7.82 -9.81
N GLY A 155 24.25 7.94 -8.49
CA GLY A 155 25.52 7.69 -7.80
C GLY A 155 26.62 8.69 -8.16
N THR A 156 26.26 9.91 -8.57
CA THR A 156 27.18 10.98 -8.94
C THR A 156 27.39 12.01 -7.83
N ALA A 157 26.65 11.91 -6.74
CA ALA A 157 26.78 12.70 -5.52
C ALA A 157 26.64 11.81 -4.28
N ASP A 158 27.22 12.26 -3.15
CA ASP A 158 27.15 11.59 -1.84
C ASP A 158 26.29 12.36 -0.84
N GLN A 159 25.77 13.54 -1.21
CA GLN A 159 24.97 14.42 -0.36
C GLN A 159 23.79 14.97 -1.13
N LEU A 160 22.70 15.21 -0.42
CA LEU A 160 21.46 15.79 -0.95
C LEU A 160 21.59 17.33 -0.99
N GLU A 161 21.90 17.88 -2.18
CA GLU A 161 22.18 19.33 -2.36
C GLU A 161 21.08 20.23 -1.81
N GLY A 162 19.82 19.77 -1.89
CA GLY A 162 18.67 20.53 -1.43
C GLY A 162 18.41 20.46 0.06
N PHE A 163 19.20 19.73 0.86
CA PHE A 163 19.06 19.66 2.31
C PHE A 163 20.12 20.56 2.97
N GLU A 164 19.71 21.39 3.92
CA GLU A 164 20.59 22.25 4.69
C GLU A 164 20.20 22.23 6.17
N THR A 165 21.10 21.74 7.01
CA THR A 165 20.97 21.78 8.47
C THR A 165 21.28 23.19 8.98
N VAL A 166 20.31 23.84 9.63
CA VAL A 166 20.48 25.16 10.25
C VAL A 166 20.98 25.01 11.68
N ASP A 167 20.39 24.10 12.44
CA ASP A 167 20.79 23.67 13.78
C ASP A 167 20.23 22.25 14.05
N ASP A 168 20.46 21.68 15.24
CA ASP A 168 20.07 20.31 15.59
C ASP A 168 18.56 20.04 15.38
N TYR A 169 17.72 21.07 15.41
CA TYR A 169 16.25 20.94 15.32
C TYR A 169 15.62 21.76 14.19
N THR A 170 16.44 22.41 13.37
CA THR A 170 15.95 23.23 12.25
C THR A 170 16.73 22.89 11.00
N PHE A 171 16.03 22.60 9.93
CA PHE A 171 16.62 22.34 8.61
C PHE A 171 15.73 22.88 7.50
N THR A 172 16.31 23.03 6.33
CA THR A 172 15.57 23.40 5.12
C THR A 172 15.68 22.31 4.04
N ILE A 173 14.59 22.15 3.29
CA ILE A 173 14.57 21.34 2.08
C ILE A 173 14.22 22.25 0.91
N THR A 174 15.10 22.29 -0.08
CA THR A 174 14.89 23.03 -1.33
C THR A 174 14.55 22.05 -2.44
N LEU A 175 13.42 22.28 -3.12
CA LEU A 175 12.97 21.49 -4.26
C LEU A 175 13.60 22.01 -5.56
N SER A 176 13.66 21.15 -6.58
CA SER A 176 14.11 21.51 -7.92
C SER A 176 13.09 22.39 -8.66
N GLU A 177 11.81 22.20 -8.37
CA GLU A 177 10.67 22.98 -8.84
C GLU A 177 9.57 22.95 -7.78
N PRO A 178 8.63 23.91 -7.77
CA PRO A 178 7.52 23.88 -6.82
C PRO A 178 6.71 22.59 -6.95
N TYR A 179 6.41 21.94 -5.83
CA TYR A 179 5.61 20.74 -5.80
C TYR A 179 4.67 20.71 -4.58
N ALA A 180 3.40 20.97 -4.82
CA ALA A 180 2.41 21.08 -3.75
C ALA A 180 2.12 19.75 -3.02
N GLY A 181 2.35 18.60 -3.66
CA GLY A 181 2.22 17.26 -3.05
C GLY A 181 3.38 16.86 -2.14
N PHE A 182 4.42 17.68 -1.97
CA PHE A 182 5.64 17.28 -1.27
C PHE A 182 5.41 16.84 0.18
N LEU A 183 4.60 17.59 0.94
CA LEU A 183 4.27 17.20 2.31
C LEU A 183 3.52 15.86 2.39
N ALA A 184 2.63 15.59 1.43
CA ALA A 184 1.94 14.32 1.36
C ALA A 184 2.91 13.16 1.08
N CYS A 185 3.93 13.36 0.26
CA CYS A 185 4.99 12.37 0.06
C CYS A 185 5.76 12.09 1.36
N LEU A 186 6.04 13.12 2.17
CA LEU A 186 6.76 12.97 3.45
C LEU A 186 5.96 12.21 4.52
N SER A 187 4.66 12.01 4.36
CA SER A 187 3.84 11.18 5.25
C SER A 187 3.88 9.68 4.92
N THR A 188 4.50 9.30 3.79
CA THR A 188 4.59 7.90 3.37
C THR A 188 5.56 7.09 4.21
N PRO A 189 5.37 5.76 4.34
CA PRO A 189 6.28 4.91 5.11
C PRO A 189 7.74 5.02 4.68
N GLY A 190 8.00 5.18 3.37
CA GLY A 190 9.34 5.34 2.82
C GLY A 190 10.10 6.54 3.39
N CYS A 191 9.41 7.56 3.88
CA CYS A 191 10.01 8.76 4.50
C CYS A 191 10.17 8.64 6.02
N SER A 192 10.21 7.43 6.58
CA SER A 192 10.51 7.18 8.00
C SER A 192 11.93 7.63 8.36
N ILE A 193 12.07 8.14 9.59
CA ILE A 193 13.36 8.69 10.07
C ILE A 193 14.11 7.63 10.86
N TYR A 194 15.37 7.40 10.48
CA TYR A 194 16.28 6.41 11.04
C TYR A 194 17.37 7.03 11.87
N ASN A 195 17.76 6.35 12.95
CA ASN A 195 18.96 6.71 13.68
C ASN A 195 20.22 6.40 12.84
N ARG A 196 20.99 7.42 12.53
CA ARG A 196 22.17 7.32 11.66
C ARG A 196 23.20 6.31 12.18
N GLU A 197 23.65 6.51 13.43
CA GLU A 197 24.71 5.67 14.00
C GLU A 197 24.31 4.21 14.12
N ALA A 198 23.07 3.95 14.58
CA ALA A 198 22.57 2.59 14.73
C ALA A 198 22.39 1.90 13.39
N THR A 199 21.83 2.60 12.39
CA THR A 199 21.62 2.03 11.04
C THR A 199 22.93 1.71 10.34
N GLU A 200 23.92 2.63 10.42
CA GLU A 200 25.27 2.39 9.87
C GLU A 200 25.99 1.23 10.59
N ALA A 201 25.86 1.14 11.92
CA ALA A 201 26.46 0.06 12.70
C ALA A 201 25.80 -1.31 12.42
N ALA A 202 24.48 -1.34 12.21
CA ALA A 202 23.73 -2.55 11.88
C ALA A 202 24.05 -3.07 10.46
N GLY A 203 24.34 -2.16 9.52
CA GLY A 203 24.64 -2.49 8.14
C GLY A 203 23.54 -3.35 7.50
N ASP A 204 23.91 -4.50 6.92
CA ASP A 204 22.96 -5.41 6.25
C ASP A 204 21.97 -6.11 7.22
N GLN A 205 22.17 -5.99 8.53
CA GLN A 205 21.26 -6.56 9.52
C GLN A 205 20.13 -5.59 9.91
N PHE A 206 20.21 -4.33 9.52
CA PHE A 206 19.16 -3.34 9.77
C PHE A 206 17.85 -3.78 9.10
N GLY A 207 16.78 -3.78 9.88
CA GLY A 207 15.46 -4.26 9.44
C GLY A 207 15.31 -5.78 9.32
N LEU A 208 16.36 -6.56 9.62
CA LEU A 208 16.35 -8.02 9.63
C LEU A 208 16.54 -8.61 11.03
N ASP A 209 17.31 -7.94 11.86
CA ASP A 209 17.58 -8.34 13.25
C ASP A 209 16.99 -7.30 14.21
N PRO A 210 15.95 -7.67 15.00
CA PRO A 210 15.35 -6.76 15.97
C PRO A 210 16.33 -6.19 16.99
N SER A 211 17.41 -6.90 17.29
CA SER A 211 18.38 -6.46 18.32
C SER A 211 19.25 -5.26 17.89
N VAL A 212 19.33 -4.97 16.60
CA VAL A 212 20.11 -3.87 16.01
C VAL A 212 19.26 -2.89 15.19
N THR A 213 17.97 -3.16 15.03
CA THR A 213 17.01 -2.24 14.41
C THR A 213 16.57 -1.23 15.47
N VAL A 214 16.83 0.06 15.23
CA VAL A 214 16.55 1.15 16.17
C VAL A 214 15.55 2.11 15.52
N GLU A 215 14.44 2.31 16.19
CA GLU A 215 13.27 3.02 15.68
C GLU A 215 12.87 4.22 16.58
N THR A 216 11.87 5.01 16.15
CA THR A 216 11.34 6.18 16.87
C THR A 216 9.93 5.98 17.41
N GLY A 217 9.19 5.00 16.87
CA GLY A 217 7.75 4.87 17.01
C GLY A 217 7.27 4.38 18.38
N PRO A 218 5.94 4.22 18.52
CA PRO A 218 5.31 3.84 19.79
C PRO A 218 5.60 2.40 20.26
N PHE A 219 6.06 1.57 19.34
CA PHE A 219 6.44 0.18 19.63
C PHE A 219 7.85 -0.11 19.14
N ARG A 220 8.47 -1.13 19.76
CA ARG A 220 9.76 -1.70 19.38
C ARG A 220 9.53 -3.09 18.83
N LEU A 221 10.17 -3.44 17.72
CA LEU A 221 10.26 -4.83 17.28
C LEU A 221 11.25 -5.58 18.20
N THR A 222 10.75 -6.46 19.05
CA THR A 222 11.56 -7.13 20.08
C THR A 222 11.81 -8.61 19.82
N ASP A 223 11.01 -9.24 18.98
CA ASP A 223 11.22 -10.62 18.52
C ASP A 223 10.70 -10.80 17.11
N TRP A 224 11.39 -11.61 16.33
CA TRP A 224 10.97 -12.04 15.01
C TRP A 224 11.38 -13.49 14.79
N THR A 225 10.42 -14.37 14.94
CA THR A 225 10.57 -15.79 14.63
C THR A 225 10.01 -16.03 13.23
N ILE A 226 10.91 -16.26 12.27
CA ILE A 226 10.58 -16.34 10.83
C ILE A 226 9.48 -17.38 10.56
N ASN A 227 8.45 -16.98 9.81
CA ASN A 227 7.24 -17.75 9.47
C ASN A 227 6.41 -18.22 10.68
N ASP A 228 6.56 -17.60 11.84
CA ASP A 228 5.79 -17.90 13.05
C ASP A 228 5.15 -16.64 13.62
N GLN A 229 5.97 -15.70 14.12
CA GLN A 229 5.44 -14.46 14.70
C GLN A 229 6.47 -13.33 14.76
N LEU A 230 5.94 -12.11 14.85
CA LEU A 230 6.68 -10.93 15.28
C LEU A 230 6.08 -10.41 16.60
N VAL A 231 6.90 -9.84 17.46
CA VAL A 231 6.47 -9.25 18.74
C VAL A 231 6.89 -7.80 18.79
N LEU A 232 5.90 -6.94 18.96
CA LEU A 232 6.10 -5.53 19.23
C LEU A 232 5.84 -5.27 20.71
N THR A 233 6.75 -4.56 21.38
CA THR A 233 6.56 -4.12 22.78
C THR A 233 6.46 -2.61 22.84
N ARG A 234 5.60 -2.13 23.72
CA ARG A 234 5.41 -0.69 23.93
C ARG A 234 6.71 0.01 24.30
N TYR A 235 6.93 1.19 23.69
CA TYR A 235 8.01 2.11 24.08
C TYR A 235 7.50 3.09 25.15
N GLU A 236 8.04 3.00 26.38
CA GLU A 236 7.56 3.77 27.51
C GLU A 236 7.87 5.28 27.39
N ASP A 237 8.98 5.61 26.71
CA ASP A 237 9.43 7.00 26.52
C ASP A 237 9.00 7.61 25.18
N TYR A 238 7.94 7.06 24.54
CA TYR A 238 7.43 7.58 23.27
C TYR A 238 6.97 9.02 23.41
N TRP A 239 7.33 9.87 22.47
CA TRP A 239 7.13 11.32 22.56
C TRP A 239 5.67 11.77 22.62
N LYS A 240 4.72 11.01 22.05
CA LYS A 240 3.26 11.24 22.22
C LYS A 240 2.72 10.63 23.52
N GLY A 241 3.55 9.98 24.32
CA GLY A 241 3.18 9.16 25.47
C GLY A 241 3.11 7.67 25.10
N PRO A 242 3.24 6.78 26.09
CA PRO A 242 3.19 5.34 25.83
C PRO A 242 1.80 4.92 25.32
N SER A 243 1.75 3.91 24.44
CA SER A 243 0.49 3.28 24.04
C SER A 243 -0.22 2.64 25.24
N GLU A 244 -1.55 2.55 25.21
CA GLU A 244 -2.31 1.79 26.19
C GLU A 244 -2.11 0.28 26.04
N LEU A 245 -1.78 -0.20 24.84
CA LEU A 245 -1.39 -1.59 24.61
C LEU A 245 0.00 -1.88 25.19
N PRO A 246 0.18 -2.95 25.98
CA PRO A 246 1.52 -3.35 26.43
C PRO A 246 2.39 -3.88 25.28
N GLY A 247 1.77 -4.36 24.21
CA GLY A 247 2.42 -4.85 23.00
C GLY A 247 1.45 -5.53 22.05
N VAL A 248 2.01 -6.03 20.95
CA VAL A 248 1.29 -6.71 19.88
C VAL A 248 2.04 -7.98 19.49
N VAL A 249 1.33 -9.09 19.35
CA VAL A 249 1.83 -10.31 18.72
C VAL A 249 1.21 -10.40 17.34
N ILE A 250 2.06 -10.42 16.32
CA ILE A 250 1.65 -10.56 14.93
C ILE A 250 1.98 -11.98 14.51
N ARG A 251 0.96 -12.81 14.30
CA ARG A 251 1.10 -14.21 13.92
C ARG A 251 1.09 -14.40 12.43
N ILE A 252 2.02 -15.19 11.90
CA ILE A 252 2.03 -15.56 10.49
C ILE A 252 1.09 -16.74 10.28
N VAL A 253 -0.08 -16.48 9.72
CA VAL A 253 -1.14 -17.47 9.49
C VAL A 253 -1.58 -17.38 8.01
N PRO A 254 -0.94 -18.12 7.09
CA PRO A 254 -1.20 -18.01 5.66
C PRO A 254 -2.60 -18.48 5.22
N ASP A 255 -3.19 -19.42 5.95
CA ASP A 255 -4.52 -19.95 5.65
C ASP A 255 -5.60 -19.09 6.31
N THR A 256 -6.39 -18.42 5.50
CA THR A 256 -7.39 -17.45 5.96
C THR A 256 -8.58 -18.10 6.67
N GLU A 257 -8.94 -19.34 6.35
CA GLU A 257 -9.94 -20.09 7.11
C GLU A 257 -9.41 -20.46 8.51
N THR A 258 -8.12 -20.68 8.64
CA THR A 258 -7.47 -20.84 9.96
C THR A 258 -7.54 -19.53 10.73
N GLN A 259 -7.27 -18.37 10.12
CA GLN A 259 -7.45 -17.07 10.78
C GLN A 259 -8.89 -16.89 11.29
N ARG A 260 -9.88 -17.24 10.47
CA ARG A 260 -11.30 -17.23 10.86
C ARG A 260 -11.55 -18.07 12.12
N MET A 261 -11.09 -19.31 12.12
CA MET A 261 -11.27 -20.21 13.28
C MET A 261 -10.57 -19.68 14.54
N MET A 262 -9.37 -19.13 14.40
CA MET A 262 -8.63 -18.53 15.51
C MET A 262 -9.32 -17.27 16.05
N PHE A 263 -9.92 -16.43 15.21
CA PHE A 263 -10.75 -15.33 15.67
C PHE A 263 -11.99 -15.82 16.43
N GLU A 264 -12.70 -16.81 15.90
CA GLU A 264 -13.88 -17.40 16.54
C GLU A 264 -13.55 -18.08 17.87
N SER A 265 -12.32 -18.61 18.04
CA SER A 265 -11.85 -19.17 19.31
C SER A 265 -11.29 -18.14 20.30
N GLY A 266 -11.09 -16.90 19.85
CA GLY A 266 -10.51 -15.81 20.64
C GLY A 266 -8.97 -15.84 20.71
N GLU A 267 -8.32 -16.53 19.76
CA GLU A 267 -6.86 -16.56 19.63
C GLU A 267 -6.31 -15.40 18.77
N LEU A 268 -7.18 -14.78 17.98
CA LEU A 268 -6.91 -13.55 17.24
C LEU A 268 -7.91 -12.46 17.63
N ASP A 269 -7.48 -11.23 17.64
CA ASP A 269 -8.29 -10.07 17.98
C ASP A 269 -8.84 -9.32 16.78
N VAL A 270 -8.15 -9.39 15.65
CA VAL A 270 -8.52 -8.73 14.40
C VAL A 270 -8.32 -9.71 13.26
N VAL A 271 -9.21 -9.70 12.29
CA VAL A 271 -9.06 -10.42 11.01
C VAL A 271 -9.54 -9.54 9.88
N ASP A 272 -8.72 -9.41 8.84
CA ASP A 272 -9.09 -8.73 7.61
C ASP A 272 -10.02 -9.61 6.77
N LEU A 273 -11.26 -9.15 6.59
CA LEU A 273 -12.28 -9.84 5.81
C LEU A 273 -12.12 -9.67 4.30
N ASP A 274 -11.24 -8.80 3.83
CA ASP A 274 -10.90 -8.70 2.41
C ASP A 274 -10.22 -9.97 1.89
N TYR A 275 -9.55 -10.71 2.78
CA TYR A 275 -9.01 -12.04 2.47
C TYR A 275 -10.04 -13.18 2.61
N LEU A 276 -11.25 -12.86 3.09
CA LEU A 276 -12.36 -13.80 3.33
C LEU A 276 -13.68 -13.26 2.75
N PRO A 277 -13.75 -12.89 1.46
CA PRO A 277 -14.91 -12.19 0.90
C PRO A 277 -16.21 -12.98 1.04
N ASP A 278 -16.16 -14.31 0.95
CA ASP A 278 -17.32 -15.20 1.11
C ASP A 278 -17.81 -15.30 2.57
N ALA A 279 -16.96 -14.97 3.54
CA ALA A 279 -17.29 -15.03 4.95
C ALA A 279 -17.87 -13.71 5.49
N VAL A 280 -17.77 -12.60 4.77
CA VAL A 280 -18.21 -11.27 5.25
C VAL A 280 -19.67 -11.27 5.69
N ASP A 281 -20.58 -11.88 4.91
CA ASP A 281 -22.00 -11.93 5.22
C ASP A 281 -22.31 -12.81 6.44
N ASP A 282 -21.58 -13.93 6.60
CA ASP A 282 -21.67 -14.79 7.79
C ASP A 282 -21.19 -14.05 9.03
N PHE A 283 -20.02 -13.39 8.95
CA PHE A 283 -19.48 -12.57 10.04
C PHE A 283 -20.40 -11.41 10.39
N THR A 284 -20.92 -10.67 9.41
CA THR A 284 -21.87 -9.56 9.63
C THR A 284 -23.15 -10.04 10.30
N THR A 285 -23.62 -11.24 9.97
CA THR A 285 -24.81 -11.84 10.58
C THR A 285 -24.55 -12.33 12.00
N ARG A 286 -23.41 -13.00 12.23
CA ARG A 286 -23.10 -13.63 13.53
C ARG A 286 -22.50 -12.66 14.54
N TYR A 287 -21.73 -11.68 14.06
CA TYR A 287 -20.94 -10.74 14.87
C TYR A 287 -21.17 -9.28 14.48
N PRO A 288 -22.42 -8.79 14.36
CA PRO A 288 -22.71 -7.45 13.80
C PRO A 288 -22.02 -6.30 14.52
N ASP A 289 -21.80 -6.47 15.85
CA ASP A 289 -21.14 -5.45 16.69
C ASP A 289 -19.59 -5.55 16.66
N GLN A 290 -19.05 -6.45 15.86
CA GLN A 290 -17.60 -6.69 15.75
C GLN A 290 -17.07 -6.42 14.33
N ILE A 291 -17.92 -5.94 13.43
CA ILE A 291 -17.50 -5.57 12.08
C ILE A 291 -17.24 -4.08 12.03
N VAL A 292 -16.01 -3.73 11.66
CA VAL A 292 -15.61 -2.35 11.38
C VAL A 292 -15.31 -2.24 9.90
N SER A 293 -15.97 -1.30 9.23
CA SER A 293 -15.83 -1.12 7.79
C SER A 293 -15.58 0.34 7.46
N GLY A 294 -14.77 0.59 6.46
CA GLY A 294 -14.44 1.92 5.96
C GLY A 294 -14.12 1.90 4.46
N PRO A 295 -13.98 3.06 3.83
CA PRO A 295 -13.53 3.13 2.45
C PRO A 295 -12.08 2.67 2.35
N ARG A 296 -11.75 1.97 1.28
CA ARG A 296 -10.38 1.78 0.84
C ARG A 296 -10.07 2.83 -0.22
N VAL A 297 -9.14 3.74 0.04
CA VAL A 297 -8.79 4.81 -0.90
C VAL A 297 -7.96 4.25 -2.05
N GLY A 298 -8.66 3.62 -2.97
CA GLY A 298 -8.11 3.00 -4.15
C GLY A 298 -9.20 2.77 -5.20
N THR A 299 -8.84 2.81 -6.46
CA THR A 299 -9.75 2.59 -7.58
C THR A 299 -9.36 1.37 -8.39
N THR A 300 -10.34 0.51 -8.66
CA THR A 300 -10.21 -0.55 -9.66
C THR A 300 -10.55 0.03 -11.02
N TYR A 301 -9.76 -0.30 -12.03
CA TYR A 301 -9.91 0.22 -13.39
C TYR A 301 -9.66 -0.87 -14.42
N PHE A 302 -10.27 -0.71 -15.60
CA PHE A 302 -10.01 -1.55 -16.77
C PHE A 302 -9.35 -0.70 -17.86
N THR A 303 -8.27 -1.24 -18.45
CA THR A 303 -7.41 -0.49 -19.38
C THR A 303 -7.76 -0.77 -20.84
N MET A 304 -7.43 0.20 -21.68
CA MET A 304 -7.51 0.13 -23.14
C MET A 304 -6.24 0.74 -23.72
N ASN A 305 -5.33 -0.10 -24.21
CA ASN A 305 -4.06 0.37 -24.77
C ASN A 305 -4.27 1.14 -26.08
N GLN A 306 -4.01 2.44 -26.06
CA GLN A 306 -4.27 3.31 -27.19
C GLN A 306 -3.28 3.18 -28.35
N ASN A 307 -2.23 2.36 -28.23
CA ASN A 307 -1.40 1.96 -29.37
C ASN A 307 -2.03 0.85 -30.22
N ILE A 308 -3.09 0.19 -29.71
CA ILE A 308 -3.81 -0.87 -30.43
C ILE A 308 -4.94 -0.23 -31.23
N GLU A 309 -5.03 -0.52 -32.53
CA GLU A 309 -5.87 0.15 -33.51
C GLU A 309 -7.33 0.37 -33.07
N PRO A 310 -8.10 -0.61 -32.57
CA PRO A 310 -9.47 -0.32 -32.17
C PRO A 310 -9.56 0.75 -31.08
N PHE A 311 -8.63 0.79 -30.13
CA PHE A 311 -8.63 1.73 -29.01
C PHE A 311 -8.04 3.11 -29.31
N GLN A 312 -7.52 3.35 -30.51
CA GLN A 312 -7.14 4.68 -30.98
C GLN A 312 -8.37 5.57 -31.17
N ASP A 313 -9.51 5.00 -31.53
CA ASP A 313 -10.77 5.71 -31.70
C ASP A 313 -11.49 5.89 -30.36
N VAL A 314 -11.73 7.13 -29.96
CA VAL A 314 -12.43 7.45 -28.70
C VAL A 314 -13.86 6.86 -28.65
N ARG A 315 -14.53 6.69 -29.79
CA ARG A 315 -15.86 6.08 -29.85
C ARG A 315 -15.84 4.61 -29.43
N VAL A 316 -14.75 3.90 -29.79
CA VAL A 316 -14.54 2.51 -29.35
C VAL A 316 -14.31 2.48 -27.85
N ARG A 317 -13.48 3.38 -27.30
CA ARG A 317 -13.23 3.43 -25.85
C ARG A 317 -14.49 3.76 -25.06
N LYS A 318 -15.30 4.71 -25.56
CA LYS A 318 -16.63 5.02 -24.97
C LYS A 318 -17.59 3.84 -25.05
N ALA A 319 -17.60 3.12 -26.16
CA ALA A 319 -18.41 1.90 -26.29
C ALA A 319 -18.01 0.84 -25.25
N VAL A 320 -16.70 0.64 -24.97
CA VAL A 320 -16.24 -0.26 -23.93
C VAL A 320 -16.68 0.22 -22.54
N GLN A 321 -16.56 1.52 -22.24
CA GLN A 321 -17.04 2.09 -20.96
C GLN A 321 -18.55 1.82 -20.76
N MET A 322 -19.35 2.00 -21.80
CA MET A 322 -20.82 1.81 -21.72
C MET A 322 -21.26 0.35 -21.77
N ALA A 323 -20.40 -0.56 -22.24
CA ALA A 323 -20.68 -1.98 -22.30
C ALA A 323 -20.46 -2.74 -20.98
N ILE A 324 -19.73 -2.15 -20.03
CA ILE A 324 -19.38 -2.79 -18.76
C ILE A 324 -20.35 -2.33 -17.67
N ASP A 325 -21.21 -3.26 -17.20
CA ASP A 325 -22.08 -3.05 -16.04
C ASP A 325 -21.27 -3.19 -14.74
N ARG A 326 -20.71 -2.07 -14.33
CA ARG A 326 -19.80 -1.98 -13.17
C ARG A 326 -20.52 -2.27 -11.86
N GLN A 327 -21.79 -1.86 -11.75
CA GLN A 327 -22.61 -2.16 -10.57
C GLN A 327 -22.90 -3.65 -10.46
N ALA A 328 -23.28 -4.30 -11.55
CA ALA A 328 -23.52 -5.74 -11.55
C ALA A 328 -22.25 -6.54 -11.18
N ILE A 329 -21.06 -6.07 -11.60
CA ILE A 329 -19.79 -6.68 -11.20
C ILE A 329 -19.56 -6.50 -9.70
N LEU A 330 -19.71 -5.28 -9.18
CA LEU A 330 -19.54 -5.00 -7.75
C LEU A 330 -20.53 -5.82 -6.89
N ASP A 331 -21.77 -5.93 -7.32
CA ASP A 331 -22.81 -6.73 -6.63
C ASP A 331 -22.45 -8.23 -6.65
N ALA A 332 -22.02 -8.74 -7.79
CA ALA A 332 -21.70 -10.15 -7.94
C ALA A 332 -20.48 -10.59 -7.13
N LEU A 333 -19.45 -9.73 -7.04
CA LEU A 333 -18.18 -10.07 -6.40
C LEU A 333 -18.13 -9.74 -4.92
N TYR A 334 -18.78 -8.63 -4.55
CA TYR A 334 -18.63 -8.07 -3.20
C TYR A 334 -19.98 -7.80 -2.52
N GLY A 335 -21.11 -8.30 -3.08
CA GLY A 335 -22.42 -8.06 -2.51
C GLY A 335 -22.78 -6.57 -2.42
N GLY A 336 -22.28 -5.75 -3.35
CA GLY A 336 -22.47 -4.30 -3.36
C GLY A 336 -21.64 -3.52 -2.32
N ARG A 337 -20.68 -4.17 -1.64
CA ARG A 337 -19.77 -3.50 -0.69
C ARG A 337 -18.70 -2.72 -1.43
N GLY A 338 -18.94 -1.44 -1.59
CA GLY A 338 -18.09 -0.51 -2.34
C GLY A 338 -18.94 0.54 -3.05
N GLN A 339 -18.28 1.27 -3.94
CA GLN A 339 -18.92 2.30 -4.75
C GLN A 339 -18.44 2.21 -6.19
N VAL A 340 -19.35 2.36 -7.15
CA VAL A 340 -18.97 2.52 -8.56
C VAL A 340 -18.32 3.88 -8.74
N GLU A 341 -17.15 3.90 -9.34
CA GLU A 341 -16.40 5.12 -9.60
C GLU A 341 -16.70 5.65 -11.01
N ASN A 342 -16.75 6.98 -11.15
CA ASN A 342 -16.93 7.64 -12.45
C ASN A 342 -15.66 8.37 -12.90
N GLY A 343 -14.61 8.35 -12.09
CA GLY A 343 -13.36 9.06 -12.30
C GLY A 343 -12.11 8.25 -12.02
N ILE A 344 -11.02 8.97 -11.90
CA ILE A 344 -9.71 8.45 -11.54
C ILE A 344 -9.56 8.42 -10.02
N TYR A 345 -10.08 9.45 -9.35
CA TYR A 345 -9.94 9.65 -7.92
C TYR A 345 -11.02 8.88 -7.16
N PRO A 346 -10.62 7.95 -6.25
CA PRO A 346 -11.59 7.22 -5.43
C PRO A 346 -12.18 8.09 -4.34
N HIS A 347 -13.34 7.67 -3.82
CA HIS A 347 -13.89 8.24 -2.59
C HIS A 347 -12.87 8.19 -1.46
N GLY A 348 -12.84 9.26 -0.66
CA GLY A 348 -11.90 9.42 0.46
C GLY A 348 -10.54 10.03 0.08
N LEU A 349 -10.23 10.18 -1.20
CA LEU A 349 -9.05 10.91 -1.64
C LEU A 349 -9.28 12.42 -1.53
N TYR A 350 -8.29 13.15 -1.07
CA TYR A 350 -8.28 14.62 -1.17
C TYR A 350 -8.48 15.05 -2.63
N GLY A 351 -9.41 15.96 -2.87
CA GLY A 351 -9.74 16.42 -4.23
C GLY A 351 -10.69 15.50 -5.02
N PHE A 352 -11.31 14.49 -4.37
CA PHE A 352 -12.34 13.66 -5.01
C PHE A 352 -13.38 14.52 -5.75
N ASN A 353 -13.74 14.11 -6.97
CA ASN A 353 -14.66 14.86 -7.83
C ASN A 353 -16.06 14.25 -7.88
N SER A 354 -16.94 14.72 -7.02
CA SER A 354 -18.34 14.28 -6.98
C SER A 354 -19.21 14.82 -8.13
N SER A 355 -18.66 15.72 -8.97
CA SER A 355 -19.41 16.37 -10.06
C SER A 355 -19.29 15.68 -11.41
N LEU A 356 -18.48 14.61 -11.52
CA LEU A 356 -18.32 13.87 -12.76
C LEU A 356 -19.65 13.28 -13.23
N PRO A 357 -19.94 13.33 -14.55
CA PRO A 357 -21.10 12.67 -15.10
C PRO A 357 -21.01 11.15 -14.92
N GLU A 358 -22.13 10.52 -14.64
CA GLU A 358 -22.22 9.07 -14.56
C GLU A 358 -21.95 8.43 -15.93
N ILE A 359 -21.09 7.40 -15.94
CA ILE A 359 -20.90 6.54 -17.10
C ILE A 359 -22.00 5.47 -17.05
N THR A 360 -23.02 5.66 -17.86
CA THR A 360 -24.21 4.78 -17.88
C THR A 360 -23.89 3.46 -18.62
N TYR A 361 -24.35 2.33 -18.06
CA TYR A 361 -24.37 1.06 -18.78
C TYR A 361 -25.44 1.12 -19.87
N ASP A 362 -25.03 1.08 -21.15
CA ASP A 362 -25.91 1.08 -22.31
C ASP A 362 -25.29 0.29 -23.48
N PRO A 363 -25.51 -1.02 -23.54
CA PRO A 363 -24.94 -1.86 -24.60
C PRO A 363 -25.51 -1.55 -26.00
N GLU A 364 -26.69 -0.96 -26.11
CA GLU A 364 -27.24 -0.61 -27.42
C GLU A 364 -26.56 0.66 -27.98
N GLU A 365 -26.33 1.68 -27.17
CA GLU A 365 -25.54 2.84 -27.57
C GLU A 365 -24.09 2.45 -27.83
N ALA A 366 -23.52 1.54 -27.03
CA ALA A 366 -22.18 1.00 -27.26
C ALA A 366 -22.05 0.36 -28.65
N LYS A 367 -23.04 -0.45 -29.08
CA LYS A 367 -23.09 -1.02 -30.45
C LYS A 367 -23.16 0.07 -31.51
N ALA A 368 -23.95 1.12 -31.27
CA ALA A 368 -24.07 2.24 -32.21
C ALA A 368 -22.73 2.96 -32.38
N LEU A 369 -22.04 3.25 -31.29
CA LEU A 369 -20.69 3.86 -31.32
C LEU A 369 -19.66 2.98 -32.04
N LEU A 370 -19.68 1.66 -31.82
CA LEU A 370 -18.82 0.72 -32.56
C LEU A 370 -19.12 0.75 -34.06
N ALA A 371 -20.38 0.77 -34.45
CA ALA A 371 -20.77 0.82 -35.85
C ALA A 371 -20.32 2.14 -36.50
N GLU A 372 -20.45 3.28 -35.82
CA GLU A 372 -19.95 4.59 -36.28
C GLU A 372 -18.42 4.64 -36.41
N ALA A 373 -17.71 3.90 -35.53
CA ALA A 373 -16.26 3.77 -35.57
C ALA A 373 -15.78 2.78 -36.65
N GLY A 374 -16.68 2.10 -37.35
CA GLY A 374 -16.36 1.13 -38.40
C GLY A 374 -16.31 -0.32 -37.94
N TYR A 375 -16.65 -0.61 -36.71
CA TYR A 375 -16.63 -1.95 -36.08
C TYR A 375 -18.05 -2.51 -35.86
N ALA A 376 -18.95 -2.34 -36.82
CA ALA A 376 -20.34 -2.83 -36.74
C ALA A 376 -20.47 -4.35 -36.49
N ASN A 377 -19.43 -5.13 -36.81
CA ASN A 377 -19.36 -6.56 -36.55
C ASN A 377 -18.49 -6.92 -35.33
N GLY A 378 -18.09 -5.93 -34.54
CA GLY A 378 -17.13 -6.11 -33.46
C GLY A 378 -15.70 -6.32 -33.93
N PHE A 379 -14.83 -6.75 -33.01
CA PHE A 379 -13.43 -7.08 -33.25
C PHE A 379 -12.93 -8.08 -32.19
N GLU A 380 -11.74 -8.64 -32.41
CA GLU A 380 -11.08 -9.52 -31.46
C GLU A 380 -10.11 -8.72 -30.58
N MET A 381 -10.04 -9.03 -29.26
CA MET A 381 -9.09 -8.43 -28.32
C MET A 381 -8.62 -9.43 -27.29
N GLN A 382 -7.53 -9.11 -26.61
CA GLN A 382 -7.00 -9.89 -25.51
C GLN A 382 -7.13 -9.13 -24.21
N ILE A 383 -7.50 -9.84 -23.14
CA ILE A 383 -7.48 -9.34 -21.77
C ILE A 383 -6.42 -10.14 -21.01
N ALA A 384 -5.38 -9.47 -20.56
CA ALA A 384 -4.33 -10.10 -19.77
C ALA A 384 -4.79 -10.29 -18.33
N ALA A 385 -4.60 -11.50 -17.80
CA ALA A 385 -4.84 -11.86 -16.41
C ALA A 385 -3.55 -12.33 -15.77
N ASP A 386 -3.28 -11.86 -14.55
CA ASP A 386 -2.22 -12.40 -13.73
C ASP A 386 -2.68 -13.73 -13.11
N SER A 387 -1.90 -14.78 -13.26
CA SER A 387 -2.21 -16.12 -12.73
C SER A 387 -2.21 -16.19 -11.20
N SER A 388 -1.64 -15.18 -10.52
CA SER A 388 -1.71 -15.00 -9.07
C SER A 388 -2.89 -14.14 -8.61
N ALA A 389 -3.69 -13.60 -9.55
CA ALA A 389 -4.85 -12.78 -9.22
C ALA A 389 -5.90 -13.55 -8.42
N SER A 390 -6.64 -12.83 -7.58
CA SER A 390 -7.72 -13.41 -6.78
C SER A 390 -8.83 -14.01 -7.66
N ASP A 391 -9.58 -14.95 -7.09
CA ASP A 391 -10.77 -15.53 -7.76
C ASP A 391 -11.79 -14.44 -8.15
N ALA A 392 -11.96 -13.41 -7.31
CA ALA A 392 -12.82 -12.27 -7.61
C ALA A 392 -12.34 -11.50 -8.85
N THR A 393 -11.03 -11.27 -8.98
CA THR A 393 -10.48 -10.63 -10.19
C THR A 393 -10.72 -11.47 -11.44
N ASN A 394 -10.48 -12.77 -11.36
CA ASN A 394 -10.72 -13.68 -12.48
C ASN A 394 -12.21 -13.70 -12.87
N GLN A 395 -13.10 -13.76 -11.90
CA GLN A 395 -14.56 -13.72 -12.14
C GLN A 395 -14.99 -12.37 -12.76
N ALA A 396 -14.42 -11.24 -12.31
CA ALA A 396 -14.67 -9.94 -12.93
C ALA A 396 -14.30 -9.93 -14.42
N LEU A 397 -13.14 -10.49 -14.77
CA LEU A 397 -12.69 -10.58 -16.16
C LEU A 397 -13.61 -11.46 -17.02
N GLU A 398 -14.15 -12.56 -16.46
CA GLU A 398 -15.13 -13.41 -17.16
C GLU A 398 -16.45 -12.65 -17.41
N ILE A 399 -16.93 -11.86 -16.43
CA ILE A 399 -18.13 -11.02 -16.60
C ILE A 399 -17.89 -9.97 -17.68
N ILE A 400 -16.75 -9.25 -17.63
CA ILE A 400 -16.36 -8.25 -18.63
C ILE A 400 -16.29 -8.89 -20.02
N GLN A 401 -15.67 -10.06 -20.15
CA GLN A 401 -15.61 -10.81 -21.41
C GLN A 401 -17.00 -11.10 -21.98
N ALA A 402 -17.93 -11.55 -21.13
CA ALA A 402 -19.31 -11.82 -21.54
C ALA A 402 -20.05 -10.56 -22.00
N GLN A 403 -19.94 -9.45 -21.24
CA GLN A 403 -20.58 -8.19 -21.57
C GLN A 403 -20.02 -7.55 -22.85
N LEU A 404 -18.71 -7.60 -23.06
CA LEU A 404 -18.08 -7.19 -24.31
C LEU A 404 -18.57 -8.04 -25.50
N GLY A 405 -18.82 -9.33 -25.27
CA GLY A 405 -19.41 -10.25 -26.25
C GLY A 405 -20.81 -9.80 -26.70
N GLU A 406 -21.62 -9.21 -25.82
CA GLU A 406 -22.95 -8.70 -26.16
C GLU A 406 -22.92 -7.58 -27.20
N ILE A 407 -21.86 -6.78 -27.24
CA ILE A 407 -21.65 -5.72 -28.22
C ILE A 407 -20.80 -6.15 -29.43
N GLY A 408 -20.46 -7.45 -29.53
CA GLY A 408 -19.74 -8.04 -30.65
C GLY A 408 -18.22 -8.06 -30.48
N ILE A 409 -17.67 -7.61 -29.37
CA ILE A 409 -16.23 -7.69 -29.09
C ILE A 409 -15.91 -9.08 -28.57
N GLN A 410 -15.02 -9.81 -29.29
CA GLN A 410 -14.58 -11.15 -28.91
C GLN A 410 -13.30 -11.02 -28.07
N ALA A 411 -13.46 -11.00 -26.75
CA ALA A 411 -12.34 -10.92 -25.82
C ALA A 411 -11.84 -12.31 -25.45
N GLU A 412 -10.51 -12.53 -25.46
CA GLU A 412 -9.84 -13.74 -25.00
C GLU A 412 -9.03 -13.42 -23.73
N ILE A 413 -9.30 -14.12 -22.63
CA ILE A 413 -8.54 -13.97 -21.39
C ILE A 413 -7.25 -14.78 -21.49
N GLN A 414 -6.10 -14.11 -21.36
CA GLN A 414 -4.77 -14.70 -21.40
C GLN A 414 -4.12 -14.67 -20.03
N ASN A 415 -3.96 -15.84 -19.42
CA ASN A 415 -3.27 -15.98 -18.15
C ASN A 415 -1.74 -15.91 -18.35
N MET A 416 -1.07 -15.09 -17.54
CA MET A 416 0.38 -14.92 -17.51
C MET A 416 0.87 -15.11 -16.07
N ASP A 417 2.11 -15.59 -15.89
CA ASP A 417 2.75 -15.48 -14.57
C ASP A 417 3.02 -14.01 -14.22
N GLU A 418 3.05 -13.69 -12.92
CA GLU A 418 3.18 -12.32 -12.41
C GLU A 418 4.37 -11.57 -13.02
N SER A 419 5.51 -12.22 -13.14
CA SER A 419 6.72 -11.58 -13.67
C SER A 419 6.58 -11.22 -15.14
N THR A 420 5.99 -12.10 -15.94
CA THR A 420 5.67 -11.86 -17.35
C THR A 420 4.61 -10.77 -17.49
N TRP A 421 3.58 -10.80 -16.66
CA TRP A 421 2.53 -9.79 -16.64
C TRP A 421 3.11 -8.40 -16.36
N LEU A 422 3.91 -8.25 -15.28
CA LEU A 422 4.56 -6.99 -14.93
C LEU A 422 5.49 -6.49 -16.04
N ALA A 423 6.32 -7.38 -16.60
CA ALA A 423 7.24 -7.01 -17.68
C ALA A 423 6.49 -6.52 -18.93
N THR A 424 5.42 -7.22 -19.33
CA THR A 424 4.61 -6.86 -20.50
C THR A 424 3.87 -5.54 -20.27
N ARG A 425 3.29 -5.35 -19.07
CA ARG A 425 2.66 -4.06 -18.72
C ARG A 425 3.67 -2.91 -18.80
N ASN A 426 4.82 -3.07 -18.17
CA ASN A 426 5.83 -2.01 -18.08
C ASN A 426 6.51 -1.69 -19.44
N SER A 427 6.48 -2.64 -20.39
CA SER A 427 6.97 -2.37 -21.76
C SER A 427 6.00 -1.51 -22.59
N GLY A 428 4.74 -1.36 -22.14
CA GLY A 428 3.68 -0.66 -22.89
C GLY A 428 2.99 -1.54 -23.95
N GLU A 429 3.22 -2.85 -23.93
CA GLU A 429 2.73 -3.79 -24.95
C GLU A 429 1.46 -4.55 -24.55
N MET A 430 1.06 -4.48 -23.29
CA MET A 430 -0.16 -5.15 -22.80
C MET A 430 -1.40 -4.52 -23.43
N GLY A 431 -2.34 -5.36 -23.88
CA GLY A 431 -3.56 -4.92 -24.56
C GLY A 431 -4.56 -4.27 -23.60
N SER A 432 -5.30 -5.11 -22.91
CA SER A 432 -6.24 -4.68 -21.87
C SER A 432 -6.06 -5.56 -20.64
N PHE A 433 -6.34 -5.01 -19.47
CA PHE A 433 -6.31 -5.71 -18.19
C PHE A 433 -7.10 -4.93 -17.16
N MET A 434 -7.47 -5.59 -16.06
CA MET A 434 -8.03 -4.96 -14.88
C MET A 434 -6.97 -4.91 -13.78
N SER A 435 -6.89 -3.79 -13.06
CA SER A 435 -5.99 -3.63 -11.93
C SER A 435 -6.59 -2.65 -10.92
N THR A 436 -5.97 -2.54 -9.75
CA THR A 436 -6.32 -1.59 -8.71
C THR A 436 -5.12 -0.71 -8.39
N TRP A 437 -5.36 0.57 -8.20
CA TRP A 437 -4.39 1.50 -7.62
C TRP A 437 -4.89 1.97 -6.27
N THR A 438 -4.08 1.77 -5.25
CA THR A 438 -4.35 2.27 -3.89
C THR A 438 -3.47 3.50 -3.67
N ALA A 439 -4.00 4.51 -2.99
CA ALA A 439 -3.27 5.74 -2.72
C ALA A 439 -2.04 5.49 -1.86
N ASP A 440 -0.85 5.87 -2.34
CA ASP A 440 0.37 5.89 -1.55
C ASP A 440 0.38 7.10 -0.60
N TYR A 441 -0.15 8.22 -1.09
CA TYR A 441 -0.31 9.47 -0.34
C TYR A 441 -1.59 10.18 -0.76
N ASN A 442 -2.12 11.02 0.14
CA ASN A 442 -3.42 11.67 -0.03
C ASN A 442 -3.37 12.89 -0.93
N ASP A 443 -3.21 12.66 -2.21
CA ASP A 443 -3.16 13.73 -3.21
C ASP A 443 -3.59 13.22 -4.60
N PRO A 444 -4.34 14.00 -5.41
CA PRO A 444 -4.71 13.64 -6.77
C PRO A 444 -3.52 13.34 -7.67
N ASP A 445 -2.36 13.94 -7.41
CA ASP A 445 -1.12 13.70 -8.15
C ASP A 445 -0.71 12.23 -8.14
N ASN A 446 -0.93 11.52 -7.03
CA ASN A 446 -0.64 10.09 -6.90
C ASN A 446 -1.35 9.22 -7.95
N PHE A 447 -2.49 9.68 -8.42
CA PHE A 447 -3.28 9.00 -9.45
C PHE A 447 -2.98 9.56 -10.85
N ILE A 448 -3.23 10.85 -11.05
CA ILE A 448 -3.22 11.39 -12.40
C ILE A 448 -1.81 11.48 -13.01
N TYR A 449 -0.81 11.87 -12.23
CA TYR A 449 0.57 11.90 -12.68
C TYR A 449 1.10 10.49 -12.98
N THR A 450 0.82 9.54 -12.09
CA THR A 450 1.26 8.14 -12.22
C THR A 450 0.78 7.48 -13.50
N PHE A 451 -0.39 7.85 -14.01
CA PHE A 451 -1.00 7.23 -15.20
C PHE A 451 -0.92 8.10 -16.45
N PHE A 452 -0.97 9.43 -16.30
CA PHE A 452 -1.17 10.37 -17.41
C PHE A 452 -0.18 11.54 -17.40
N GLY A 453 0.79 11.58 -16.48
CA GLY A 453 1.67 12.73 -16.29
C GLY A 453 2.77 12.87 -17.34
N THR A 454 3.25 11.79 -17.93
CA THR A 454 4.32 11.77 -18.93
C THR A 454 4.13 10.62 -19.92
N PRO A 455 4.77 10.69 -21.12
CA PRO A 455 4.77 9.55 -22.05
C PRO A 455 5.32 8.25 -21.42
N GLU A 456 6.29 8.35 -20.51
CA GLU A 456 6.86 7.20 -19.82
C GLU A 456 5.86 6.61 -18.81
N ASN A 457 5.21 7.46 -18.01
CA ASN A 457 4.23 7.01 -17.02
C ASN A 457 3.08 6.22 -17.66
N THR A 458 2.48 6.79 -18.72
CA THR A 458 1.37 6.12 -19.42
C THR A 458 1.81 4.85 -20.14
N LYS A 459 3.05 4.80 -20.63
CA LYS A 459 3.65 3.59 -21.22
C LYS A 459 3.85 2.50 -20.17
N LEU A 460 4.44 2.83 -19.01
CA LEU A 460 4.64 1.88 -17.89
C LEU A 460 3.31 1.26 -17.38
N ARG A 461 2.19 1.88 -17.68
CA ARG A 461 0.84 1.40 -17.34
C ARG A 461 0.12 0.77 -18.54
N SER A 462 0.80 0.63 -19.69
CA SER A 462 0.23 0.15 -20.97
C SER A 462 -1.05 0.87 -21.39
N LEU A 463 -1.24 2.11 -20.99
CA LEU A 463 -2.32 2.98 -21.48
C LEU A 463 -1.94 3.61 -22.82
N ASN A 464 -0.68 4.02 -22.94
CA ASN A 464 -0.13 4.73 -24.09
C ASN A 464 -1.02 5.93 -24.52
N TYR A 465 -1.58 6.60 -23.52
CA TYR A 465 -2.32 7.85 -23.71
C TYR A 465 -1.37 8.91 -24.29
N SER A 466 -1.80 9.65 -25.29
CA SER A 466 -0.90 10.48 -26.11
C SER A 466 -1.28 11.97 -26.19
N ASP A 467 -2.25 12.42 -25.38
CA ASP A 467 -2.61 13.84 -25.35
C ASP A 467 -1.54 14.64 -24.59
N THR A 468 -0.67 15.32 -25.36
CA THR A 468 0.44 16.11 -24.82
C THR A 468 -0.03 17.36 -24.07
N GLU A 469 -1.18 17.94 -24.44
CA GLU A 469 -1.74 19.10 -23.73
C GLU A 469 -2.16 18.70 -22.32
N VAL A 470 -2.81 17.53 -22.19
CA VAL A 470 -3.15 16.98 -20.87
C VAL A 470 -1.90 16.74 -20.04
N MET A 471 -0.86 16.12 -20.61
CA MET A 471 0.41 15.87 -19.90
C MET A 471 1.07 17.17 -19.42
N GLU A 472 1.13 18.20 -20.28
CA GLU A 472 1.66 19.51 -19.90
C GLU A 472 0.84 20.16 -18.77
N ARG A 473 -0.48 20.03 -18.82
CA ARG A 473 -1.37 20.53 -17.76
C ARG A 473 -1.19 19.75 -16.45
N VAL A 474 -1.02 18.43 -16.49
CA VAL A 474 -0.70 17.63 -15.29
C VAL A 474 0.61 18.10 -14.68
N GLN A 475 1.68 18.29 -15.47
CA GLN A 475 2.95 18.82 -14.98
C GLN A 475 2.77 20.21 -14.33
N LYS A 476 1.99 21.09 -14.98
CA LYS A 476 1.71 22.42 -14.44
C LYS A 476 0.90 22.37 -13.13
N ALA A 477 -0.11 21.48 -13.05
CA ALA A 477 -0.96 21.35 -11.87
C ALA A 477 -0.13 21.00 -10.60
N ARG A 478 0.94 20.23 -10.75
CA ARG A 478 1.89 19.89 -9.69
C ARG A 478 2.56 21.12 -9.05
N THR A 479 2.71 22.20 -9.82
CA THR A 479 3.38 23.43 -9.39
C THR A 479 2.42 24.52 -8.89
N ILE A 480 1.11 24.30 -8.94
CA ILE A 480 0.10 25.24 -8.43
C ILE A 480 0.10 25.17 -6.89
N VAL A 481 0.40 26.30 -6.24
CA VAL A 481 0.51 26.40 -4.79
C VAL A 481 -0.86 26.63 -4.12
N ASP A 482 -1.76 27.38 -4.79
CA ASP A 482 -3.12 27.57 -4.30
C ASP A 482 -3.89 26.25 -4.38
N ALA A 483 -4.33 25.78 -3.23
CA ALA A 483 -4.95 24.47 -3.10
C ALA A 483 -6.28 24.35 -3.87
N ASP A 484 -7.11 25.40 -3.85
CA ASP A 484 -8.41 25.39 -4.54
C ASP A 484 -8.23 25.43 -6.05
N GLU A 485 -7.30 26.29 -6.54
CA GLU A 485 -6.95 26.35 -7.96
C GLU A 485 -6.38 25.02 -8.45
N ARG A 486 -5.50 24.40 -7.66
CA ARG A 486 -4.89 23.11 -7.98
C ARG A 486 -5.90 21.99 -8.06
N ILE A 487 -6.79 21.86 -7.09
CA ILE A 487 -7.85 20.84 -7.09
C ILE A 487 -8.81 21.05 -8.27
N ALA A 488 -9.19 22.28 -8.56
CA ALA A 488 -10.04 22.57 -9.71
C ALA A 488 -9.38 22.15 -11.05
N GLU A 489 -8.07 22.35 -11.19
CA GLU A 489 -7.32 21.90 -12.38
C GLU A 489 -7.26 20.37 -12.46
N TYR A 490 -7.00 19.65 -11.36
CA TYR A 490 -7.01 18.20 -11.34
C TYR A 490 -8.38 17.61 -11.65
N GLN A 491 -9.47 18.20 -11.13
CA GLN A 491 -10.82 17.78 -11.44
C GLN A 491 -11.20 18.00 -12.91
N ALA A 492 -10.75 19.13 -13.50
CA ALA A 492 -10.94 19.39 -14.92
C ALA A 492 -10.14 18.43 -15.83
N LEU A 493 -8.92 18.07 -15.40
CA LEU A 493 -8.10 17.06 -16.08
C LEU A 493 -8.73 15.67 -16.00
N GLU A 494 -9.26 15.29 -14.84
CA GLU A 494 -9.98 14.03 -14.66
C GLU A 494 -11.19 13.92 -15.59
N GLU A 495 -12.04 14.96 -15.65
CA GLU A 495 -13.18 15.00 -16.56
C GLU A 495 -12.74 14.85 -18.03
N LYS A 496 -11.69 15.56 -18.44
CA LYS A 496 -11.13 15.44 -19.79
C LYS A 496 -10.69 14.01 -20.10
N ILE A 497 -9.90 13.40 -19.23
CA ILE A 497 -9.30 12.08 -19.44
C ILE A 497 -10.37 10.97 -19.46
N VAL A 498 -11.32 11.01 -18.52
CA VAL A 498 -12.28 9.91 -18.36
C VAL A 498 -13.52 10.10 -19.22
N THR A 499 -14.09 11.32 -19.25
CA THR A 499 -15.38 11.57 -19.90
C THR A 499 -15.21 11.92 -21.37
N GLU A 500 -14.24 12.79 -21.71
CA GLU A 500 -14.04 13.19 -23.11
C GLU A 500 -13.22 12.15 -23.87
N ASP A 501 -12.07 11.76 -23.34
CA ASP A 501 -11.11 10.88 -23.99
C ASP A 501 -11.36 9.40 -23.73
N ALA A 502 -12.16 9.07 -22.71
CA ALA A 502 -12.43 7.68 -22.29
C ALA A 502 -11.14 6.84 -22.18
N ALA A 503 -10.11 7.40 -21.52
CA ALA A 503 -8.77 6.83 -21.55
C ALA A 503 -8.65 5.51 -20.77
N TRP A 504 -9.54 5.25 -19.81
CA TRP A 504 -9.73 3.98 -19.13
C TRP A 504 -11.21 3.81 -18.72
N VAL A 505 -11.55 2.64 -18.17
CA VAL A 505 -12.85 2.42 -17.53
C VAL A 505 -12.66 2.47 -16.02
N PRO A 506 -13.14 3.52 -15.33
CA PRO A 506 -13.20 3.48 -13.87
C PRO A 506 -14.23 2.43 -13.46
N MET A 507 -13.85 1.51 -12.58
CA MET A 507 -14.73 0.41 -12.18
C MET A 507 -15.41 0.71 -10.84
N TYR A 508 -14.69 0.51 -9.76
CA TYR A 508 -15.21 0.67 -8.40
C TYR A 508 -14.08 0.86 -7.39
N SER A 509 -14.42 1.45 -6.25
CA SER A 509 -13.68 1.35 -5.01
C SER A 509 -14.35 0.36 -4.06
N ARG A 510 -13.57 -0.37 -3.27
CA ARG A 510 -14.09 -1.38 -2.34
C ARG A 510 -14.25 -0.80 -0.93
N THR A 511 -15.19 -1.35 -0.19
CA THR A 511 -15.23 -1.21 1.27
C THR A 511 -14.26 -2.21 1.87
N HIS A 512 -13.36 -1.77 2.72
CA HIS A 512 -12.49 -2.62 3.52
C HIS A 512 -13.20 -2.95 4.84
N SER A 513 -13.20 -4.21 5.24
CA SER A 513 -13.92 -4.68 6.42
C SER A 513 -13.05 -5.58 7.27
N PHE A 514 -13.14 -5.36 8.59
CA PHE A 514 -12.44 -6.16 9.59
C PHE A 514 -13.42 -6.77 10.58
N ALA A 515 -13.15 -7.99 11.00
CA ALA A 515 -13.74 -8.54 12.21
C ALA A 515 -12.81 -8.20 13.39
N VAL A 516 -13.36 -7.51 14.39
CA VAL A 516 -12.62 -6.97 15.53
C VAL A 516 -13.21 -7.52 16.82
N SER A 517 -12.37 -8.11 17.67
CA SER A 517 -12.76 -8.64 18.97
C SER A 517 -13.35 -7.57 19.88
N LYS A 518 -14.37 -7.90 20.66
CA LYS A 518 -15.02 -6.95 21.60
C LYS A 518 -14.07 -6.36 22.64
N ARG A 519 -12.96 -7.02 22.90
CA ARG A 519 -11.95 -6.49 23.84
C ARG A 519 -11.13 -5.36 23.23
N VAL A 520 -11.06 -5.23 21.91
CA VAL A 520 -10.34 -4.16 21.22
C VAL A 520 -11.20 -2.89 21.18
N GLN A 521 -10.63 -1.79 21.59
CA GLN A 521 -11.25 -0.48 21.56
C GLN A 521 -10.42 0.48 20.69
N GLY A 522 -11.10 1.38 19.97
CA GLY A 522 -10.44 2.40 19.14
C GLY A 522 -9.99 1.94 17.77
N PHE A 523 -10.40 0.73 17.32
CA PHE A 523 -10.03 0.25 15.99
C PHE A 523 -10.71 1.08 14.89
N GLU A 524 -9.92 1.57 13.95
CA GLU A 524 -10.36 2.26 12.75
C GLU A 524 -9.75 1.61 11.52
N VAL A 525 -10.48 1.65 10.40
CA VAL A 525 -9.96 1.13 9.12
C VAL A 525 -8.84 2.06 8.64
N PRO A 526 -7.63 1.53 8.36
CA PRO A 526 -6.54 2.35 7.85
C PRO A 526 -6.90 3.07 6.54
N TRP A 527 -6.57 4.34 6.45
CA TRP A 527 -6.97 5.22 5.35
C TRP A 527 -6.63 4.69 3.96
N ASN A 528 -5.39 4.28 3.75
CA ASN A 528 -4.88 3.96 2.42
C ASN A 528 -4.69 2.46 2.14
N GLY A 529 -4.97 1.60 3.13
CA GLY A 529 -4.76 0.16 2.99
C GLY A 529 -3.29 -0.26 2.83
N LEU A 530 -2.33 0.59 3.24
CA LEU A 530 -0.91 0.24 3.30
C LEU A 530 -0.56 -0.59 4.53
N SER A 531 -1.43 -0.58 5.53
CA SER A 531 -1.33 -1.39 6.76
C SER A 531 -2.73 -1.86 7.13
N ASP A 532 -2.82 -3.05 7.70
CA ASP A 532 -4.08 -3.59 8.19
C ASP A 532 -4.46 -2.99 9.56
N CYS A 533 -3.50 -2.45 10.32
CA CYS A 533 -3.77 -1.89 11.64
C CYS A 533 -2.70 -0.89 12.10
N TYR A 534 -3.17 0.25 12.63
CA TYR A 534 -2.37 1.16 13.45
C TYR A 534 -2.62 0.86 14.92
N PHE A 535 -1.59 0.42 15.65
CA PHE A 535 -1.75 -0.08 17.02
C PHE A 535 -1.75 1.02 18.08
N TYR A 536 -1.16 2.18 17.81
CA TYR A 536 -1.02 3.28 18.76
C TYR A 536 -2.38 3.83 19.10
N GLY A 537 -3.23 3.92 19.30
CA GLY A 537 -4.57 4.43 19.68
C GLY A 537 -5.51 3.33 20.17
N LEU A 538 -5.03 2.08 20.10
CA LEU A 538 -5.84 0.95 20.52
C LEU A 538 -5.66 0.66 22.01
N SER A 539 -6.71 0.12 22.61
CA SER A 539 -6.65 -0.43 23.97
C SER A 539 -7.45 -1.74 24.06
N LEU A 540 -7.20 -2.50 25.12
CA LEU A 540 -7.92 -3.73 25.40
C LEU A 540 -8.77 -3.58 26.66
N SER A 541 -10.09 -3.84 26.54
CA SER A 541 -10.96 -3.98 27.71
C SER A 541 -10.77 -5.33 28.39
N GLU A 542 -10.97 -5.37 29.73
CA GLU A 542 -10.93 -6.60 30.52
C GLU A 542 -12.00 -7.63 30.09
#